data_c2aa084ec9211ddefd823ecb03baecc7
#
_entry.id   c2aa084ec9211ddefd823ecb03baecc7
#
_cell.length_a   1.000
_cell.length_b   1.000
_cell.length_c   1.000
_cell.angle_alpha   90.00
_cell.angle_beta   90.00
_cell.angle_gamma   90.00
#
_symmetry.space_group_name_H-M   'P 1'
#
loop_
_entity.id
_entity.type
_entity.pdbx_description
1 polymer ?
#
loop_
_entity_poly.entity_id
_entity_poly.type
_entity_poly.pdbx_seq_one_letter_code
_entity_poly.pdbx_strand_id
1 'polypeptide(L)'
;FKKEVHDTMCDFLRLRHRLMPYLYTMNHRAWEKGEPICQPMYYQYPENFTAYGQKNEYFFGSELVAAPVTTPRIRGLNVACTKVWLPEGMWFDFFTDTVYRGGRNLNMYRTIDEIPVLAKAGAIVPMTERIQATEAESNPDELTIRVYPGADNTFVLYEDDNVSEDYRKGICACTEMKLDWTEKTFTVSPVRGELSLLPVRRTWKIELHKTTAAGAEVLVNGEKQENCCSRCGTTLTVTLEHLRPEDRVEICLPKETEIAENPVQKQIFDFLIQAEIGFIDKEKIYRAAERSLKAPEFLISELQSMEIDQDLCGAVLEFAGAYLK
;
A
#
# COMPACT_ATOMS: atom_id res chain seq x y z
N PHE A 1 -20.45 -11.67 -18.17
CA PHE A 1 -20.18 -10.98 -16.91
C PHE A 1 -20.87 -9.60 -16.92
N LYS A 2 -21.29 -9.10 -15.74
CA LYS A 2 -21.77 -7.71 -15.62
C LYS A 2 -20.61 -6.76 -15.92
N LYS A 3 -20.91 -5.57 -16.45
CA LYS A 3 -19.89 -4.56 -16.80
C LYS A 3 -18.99 -4.21 -15.61
N GLU A 4 -19.57 -4.01 -14.45
CA GLU A 4 -18.87 -3.75 -13.18
C GLU A 4 -17.77 -4.80 -12.90
N VAL A 5 -18.09 -6.10 -13.02
CA VAL A 5 -17.13 -7.19 -12.80
C VAL A 5 -16.03 -7.20 -13.86
N HIS A 6 -16.39 -6.93 -15.13
CA HIS A 6 -15.41 -6.86 -16.22
C HIS A 6 -14.43 -5.71 -15.98
N ASP A 7 -14.92 -4.53 -15.64
CA ASP A 7 -14.08 -3.35 -15.42
C ASP A 7 -13.11 -3.58 -14.25
N THR A 8 -13.60 -4.11 -13.13
CA THR A 8 -12.76 -4.51 -11.98
C THR A 8 -11.67 -5.52 -12.38
N MET A 9 -12.02 -6.56 -13.14
CA MET A 9 -11.04 -7.55 -13.61
C MET A 9 -9.95 -6.89 -14.47
N CYS A 10 -10.32 -6.00 -15.37
CA CYS A 10 -9.36 -5.26 -16.20
C CYS A 10 -8.44 -4.40 -15.35
N ASP A 11 -8.94 -3.73 -14.32
CA ASP A 11 -8.14 -2.85 -13.47
C ASP A 11 -7.16 -3.66 -12.61
N PHE A 12 -7.55 -4.82 -12.08
CA PHE A 12 -6.62 -5.72 -11.38
C PHE A 12 -5.58 -6.34 -12.30
N LEU A 13 -5.92 -6.65 -13.56
CA LEU A 13 -4.92 -7.09 -14.54
C LEU A 13 -3.90 -5.97 -14.83
N ARG A 14 -4.35 -4.73 -14.98
CA ARG A 14 -3.47 -3.56 -15.13
C ARG A 14 -2.60 -3.37 -13.90
N LEU A 15 -3.18 -3.45 -12.70
CA LEU A 15 -2.42 -3.36 -11.45
C LEU A 15 -1.34 -4.43 -11.35
N ARG A 16 -1.64 -5.67 -11.76
CA ARG A 16 -0.64 -6.74 -11.83
C ARG A 16 0.54 -6.38 -12.73
N HIS A 17 0.27 -5.77 -13.90
CA HIS A 17 1.34 -5.29 -14.78
C HIS A 17 2.13 -4.14 -14.16
N ARG A 18 1.46 -3.21 -13.51
CA ARG A 18 2.13 -2.11 -12.79
C ARG A 18 3.03 -2.60 -11.66
N LEU A 19 2.67 -3.69 -11.00
CA LEU A 19 3.46 -4.32 -9.93
C LEU A 19 4.63 -5.17 -10.46
N MET A 20 4.87 -5.25 -11.76
CA MET A 20 5.91 -6.12 -12.33
C MET A 20 7.30 -5.92 -11.70
N PRO A 21 7.80 -4.69 -11.46
CA PRO A 21 9.11 -4.48 -10.82
C PRO A 21 9.16 -5.10 -9.41
N TYR A 22 8.08 -4.97 -8.63
CA TYR A 22 7.96 -5.60 -7.33
C TYR A 22 7.91 -7.12 -7.44
N LEU A 23 7.04 -7.66 -8.28
CA LEU A 23 6.85 -9.11 -8.44
C LEU A 23 8.10 -9.80 -8.97
N TYR A 24 8.80 -9.17 -9.91
CA TYR A 24 10.04 -9.70 -10.47
C TYR A 24 11.13 -9.78 -9.41
N THR A 25 11.29 -8.74 -8.60
CA THR A 25 12.19 -8.74 -7.45
C THR A 25 11.83 -9.85 -6.46
N MET A 26 10.54 -10.05 -6.17
CA MET A 26 10.10 -11.13 -5.26
C MET A 26 10.34 -12.52 -5.86
N ASN A 27 10.21 -12.68 -7.18
CA ASN A 27 10.58 -13.93 -7.88
C ASN A 27 12.08 -14.23 -7.74
N HIS A 28 12.93 -13.22 -7.91
CA HIS A 28 14.37 -13.41 -7.68
C HIS A 28 14.66 -13.84 -6.24
N ARG A 29 14.02 -13.23 -5.23
CA ARG A 29 14.12 -13.65 -3.84
C ARG A 29 13.66 -15.09 -3.61
N ALA A 30 12.59 -15.50 -4.30
CA ALA A 30 12.11 -16.88 -4.23
C ALA A 30 13.15 -17.87 -4.77
N TRP A 31 13.84 -17.51 -5.85
CA TRP A 31 14.93 -18.31 -6.40
C TRP A 31 16.17 -18.31 -5.51
N GLU A 32 16.61 -17.14 -5.04
CA GLU A 32 17.85 -16.98 -4.28
C GLU A 32 17.74 -17.52 -2.83
N LYS A 33 16.60 -17.27 -2.16
CA LYS A 33 16.42 -17.50 -0.72
C LYS A 33 15.37 -18.56 -0.39
N GLY A 34 14.65 -19.06 -1.39
CA GLY A 34 13.53 -19.98 -1.17
C GLY A 34 12.32 -19.28 -0.51
N GLU A 35 12.20 -17.97 -0.61
CA GLU A 35 11.10 -17.17 -0.04
C GLU A 35 9.99 -16.99 -1.08
N PRO A 36 8.89 -17.77 -1.08
CA PRO A 36 7.84 -17.66 -2.08
C PRO A 36 7.14 -16.29 -2.01
N ILE A 37 6.59 -15.84 -3.14
CA ILE A 37 5.86 -14.56 -3.20
C ILE A 37 4.65 -14.58 -2.27
N CYS A 38 3.86 -15.66 -2.32
CA CYS A 38 2.71 -15.84 -1.44
C CYS A 38 3.11 -16.73 -0.27
N GLN A 39 3.14 -16.18 0.93
CA GLN A 39 3.52 -16.88 2.15
C GLN A 39 2.37 -16.88 3.14
N PRO A 40 1.97 -18.04 3.66
CA PRO A 40 1.03 -18.10 4.77
C PRO A 40 1.52 -17.26 5.95
N MET A 41 0.61 -16.67 6.72
CA MET A 41 0.95 -15.78 7.83
C MET A 41 1.88 -16.46 8.87
N TYR A 42 1.74 -17.77 9.08
CA TYR A 42 2.58 -18.52 10.02
C TYR A 42 4.05 -18.71 9.57
N TYR A 43 4.43 -18.40 8.32
CA TYR A 43 5.83 -18.41 7.91
C TYR A 43 6.64 -17.32 8.62
N GLN A 44 6.03 -16.16 8.81
CA GLN A 44 6.65 -15.03 9.49
C GLN A 44 6.37 -15.02 11.00
N TYR A 45 5.28 -15.67 11.41
CA TYR A 45 4.82 -15.72 12.81
C TYR A 45 4.56 -17.16 13.27
N PRO A 46 5.60 -18.04 13.26
CA PRO A 46 5.42 -19.46 13.57
C PRO A 46 4.99 -19.71 15.03
N GLU A 47 5.33 -18.80 15.95
CA GLU A 47 4.97 -18.92 17.36
C GLU A 47 3.58 -18.33 17.69
N ASN A 48 2.89 -17.74 16.71
CA ASN A 48 1.60 -17.13 16.92
C ASN A 48 0.45 -18.01 16.40
N PHE A 49 -0.35 -18.57 17.29
CA PHE A 49 -1.48 -19.44 16.92
C PHE A 49 -2.51 -18.75 16.04
N THR A 50 -2.68 -17.42 16.15
CA THR A 50 -3.61 -16.68 15.30
C THR A 50 -3.21 -16.75 13.83
N ALA A 51 -1.91 -16.78 13.54
CA ALA A 51 -1.39 -16.86 12.18
C ALA A 51 -1.81 -18.15 11.45
N TYR A 52 -1.95 -19.27 12.18
CA TYR A 52 -2.41 -20.55 11.62
C TYR A 52 -3.91 -20.58 11.30
N GLY A 53 -4.67 -19.68 11.92
CA GLY A 53 -6.10 -19.54 11.68
C GLY A 53 -6.46 -18.73 10.42
N GLN A 54 -5.50 -18.03 9.83
CA GLN A 54 -5.72 -17.13 8.68
C GLN A 54 -5.71 -17.90 7.35
N LYS A 55 -6.85 -18.44 6.96
CA LYS A 55 -6.95 -19.32 5.78
C LYS A 55 -6.84 -18.60 4.45
N ASN A 56 -7.31 -17.36 4.38
CA ASN A 56 -7.42 -16.56 3.16
C ASN A 56 -6.54 -15.31 3.19
N GLU A 57 -5.59 -15.25 4.11
CA GLU A 57 -4.68 -14.14 4.27
C GLU A 57 -3.24 -14.63 4.11
N TYR A 58 -2.42 -13.83 3.43
CA TYR A 58 -1.04 -14.20 3.15
C TYR A 58 -0.17 -12.97 2.95
N PHE A 59 1.11 -13.11 3.25
CA PHE A 59 2.13 -12.15 2.80
C PHE A 59 2.27 -12.24 1.28
N PHE A 60 2.22 -11.09 0.63
CA PHE A 60 2.44 -10.95 -0.80
C PHE A 60 3.77 -10.24 -1.02
N GLY A 61 4.83 -11.01 -1.14
CA GLY A 61 6.22 -10.56 -1.06
C GLY A 61 6.59 -10.11 0.35
N SER A 62 7.52 -9.15 0.45
CA SER A 62 8.05 -8.66 1.72
C SER A 62 7.32 -7.43 2.29
N GLU A 63 6.55 -6.74 1.45
CA GLU A 63 6.01 -5.42 1.78
C GLU A 63 4.51 -5.42 2.05
N LEU A 64 3.78 -6.40 1.53
CA LEU A 64 2.33 -6.40 1.50
C LEU A 64 1.73 -7.64 2.19
N VAL A 65 0.55 -7.47 2.75
CA VAL A 65 -0.36 -8.55 3.16
C VAL A 65 -1.63 -8.42 2.34
N ALA A 66 -2.13 -9.53 1.80
CA ALA A 66 -3.37 -9.58 1.04
C ALA A 66 -4.37 -10.52 1.69
N ALA A 67 -5.63 -10.09 1.78
CA ALA A 67 -6.74 -10.87 2.30
C ALA A 67 -7.92 -10.88 1.31
N PRO A 68 -7.91 -11.77 0.30
CA PRO A 68 -8.98 -11.85 -0.69
C PRO A 68 -10.36 -12.03 -0.07
N VAL A 69 -11.34 -11.31 -0.61
CA VAL A 69 -12.73 -11.44 -0.20
C VAL A 69 -13.31 -12.72 -0.79
N THR A 70 -13.75 -13.64 0.07
CA THR A 70 -14.31 -14.93 -0.30
C THR A 70 -15.78 -15.07 0.08
N THR A 71 -16.40 -14.02 0.58
CA THR A 71 -17.81 -13.95 0.98
C THR A 71 -18.63 -13.18 -0.05
N PRO A 72 -19.92 -13.47 -0.21
CA PRO A 72 -20.79 -12.67 -1.05
C PRO A 72 -20.95 -11.24 -0.54
N ARG A 73 -21.27 -10.33 -1.46
CA ARG A 73 -21.64 -8.95 -1.13
C ARG A 73 -22.88 -8.91 -0.24
N ILE A 74 -22.82 -8.14 0.82
CA ILE A 74 -23.94 -7.90 1.75
C ILE A 74 -24.99 -7.06 1.01
N ARG A 75 -26.21 -7.58 0.97
CA ARG A 75 -27.31 -6.90 0.29
C ARG A 75 -27.61 -5.57 0.96
N GLY A 76 -27.73 -4.51 0.16
CA GLY A 76 -28.03 -3.17 0.63
C GLY A 76 -26.81 -2.36 1.10
N LEU A 77 -25.68 -3.00 1.44
CA LEU A 77 -24.46 -2.27 1.82
C LEU A 77 -23.46 -2.11 0.67
N ASN A 78 -23.62 -2.91 -0.39
CA ASN A 78 -22.72 -2.94 -1.55
C ASN A 78 -21.26 -3.28 -1.24
N VAL A 79 -20.98 -3.85 -0.06
CA VAL A 79 -19.67 -4.29 0.38
C VAL A 79 -19.72 -5.76 0.79
N ALA A 80 -18.58 -6.43 0.79
CA ALA A 80 -18.41 -7.74 1.38
C ALA A 80 -17.42 -7.65 2.54
N CYS A 81 -17.64 -8.48 3.58
CA CYS A 81 -16.81 -8.52 4.76
C CYS A 81 -15.77 -9.64 4.66
N THR A 82 -14.53 -9.35 5.01
CA THR A 82 -13.49 -10.35 5.22
C THR A 82 -12.79 -10.12 6.56
N LYS A 83 -12.38 -11.23 7.21
CA LYS A 83 -11.61 -11.16 8.46
C LYS A 83 -10.13 -11.06 8.10
N VAL A 84 -9.44 -10.15 8.74
CA VAL A 84 -8.01 -9.89 8.56
C VAL A 84 -7.35 -9.85 9.93
N TRP A 85 -6.24 -10.54 10.08
CA TRP A 85 -5.38 -10.42 11.24
C TRP A 85 -4.15 -9.59 10.89
N LEU A 86 -4.02 -8.42 11.49
CA LEU A 86 -2.82 -7.61 11.32
C LEU A 86 -1.84 -7.87 12.47
N PRO A 87 -0.62 -8.31 12.19
CA PRO A 87 0.45 -8.34 13.19
C PRO A 87 0.69 -6.98 13.82
N GLU A 88 1.41 -6.94 14.94
CA GLU A 88 1.78 -5.68 15.59
C GLU A 88 2.45 -4.70 14.63
N GLY A 89 2.18 -3.40 14.82
CA GLY A 89 2.69 -2.33 13.97
C GLY A 89 1.58 -1.52 13.33
N MET A 90 1.98 -0.69 12.38
CA MET A 90 1.05 0.11 11.57
C MET A 90 0.98 -0.44 10.17
N TRP A 91 -0.22 -0.41 9.60
CA TRP A 91 -0.53 -0.95 8.29
C TRP A 91 -1.33 0.07 7.49
N PHE A 92 -1.06 0.14 6.21
CA PHE A 92 -1.66 1.10 5.29
C PHE A 92 -2.43 0.34 4.20
N ASP A 93 -3.71 0.63 4.04
CA ASP A 93 -4.46 0.09 2.92
C ASP A 93 -3.89 0.62 1.60
N PHE A 94 -3.53 -0.29 0.71
CA PHE A 94 -2.85 0.03 -0.55
C PHE A 94 -3.72 0.86 -1.52
N PHE A 95 -5.06 0.76 -1.41
CA PHE A 95 -6.00 1.44 -2.29
C PHE A 95 -6.52 2.76 -1.70
N THR A 96 -6.75 2.79 -0.39
CA THR A 96 -7.43 3.92 0.27
C THR A 96 -6.52 4.77 1.13
N ASP A 97 -5.27 4.37 1.35
CA ASP A 97 -4.34 4.96 2.32
C ASP A 97 -4.88 4.99 3.76
N THR A 98 -5.91 4.19 4.07
CA THR A 98 -6.40 4.09 5.44
C THR A 98 -5.35 3.42 6.31
N VAL A 99 -5.03 4.05 7.43
CA VAL A 99 -4.04 3.53 8.38
C VAL A 99 -4.76 2.71 9.45
N TYR A 100 -4.25 1.51 9.68
CA TYR A 100 -4.75 0.59 10.70
C TYR A 100 -3.66 0.28 11.72
N ARG A 101 -4.06 0.18 12.97
CA ARG A 101 -3.20 -0.34 14.02
C ARG A 101 -3.33 -1.86 14.07
N GLY A 102 -2.20 -2.56 13.99
CA GLY A 102 -2.14 -4.02 14.08
C GLY A 102 -2.19 -4.54 15.53
N GLY A 103 -1.80 -5.81 15.70
CA GLY A 103 -1.91 -6.56 16.96
C GLY A 103 -3.32 -7.12 17.19
N ARG A 104 -4.17 -7.22 16.16
CA ARG A 104 -5.58 -7.59 16.30
C ARG A 104 -6.21 -8.18 15.06
N ASN A 105 -7.39 -8.78 15.24
CA ASN A 105 -8.28 -9.16 14.15
C ASN A 105 -9.21 -7.98 13.81
N LEU A 106 -9.47 -7.78 12.52
CA LEU A 106 -10.35 -6.77 11.97
C LEU A 106 -11.38 -7.44 11.04
N ASN A 107 -12.59 -6.90 11.02
CA ASN A 107 -13.52 -7.12 9.93
C ASN A 107 -13.35 -5.96 8.97
N MET A 108 -12.93 -6.24 7.73
CA MET A 108 -12.74 -5.24 6.69
C MET A 108 -13.83 -5.37 5.65
N TYR A 109 -14.43 -4.24 5.28
CA TYR A 109 -15.55 -4.17 4.35
C TYR A 109 -15.09 -3.50 3.05
N ARG A 110 -15.20 -4.22 1.93
CA ARG A 110 -14.73 -3.75 0.63
C ARG A 110 -15.80 -3.85 -0.43
N THR A 111 -15.83 -2.88 -1.31
CA THR A 111 -16.62 -2.89 -2.53
C THR A 111 -16.07 -3.92 -3.52
N ILE A 112 -16.72 -4.09 -4.67
CA ILE A 112 -16.30 -5.11 -5.66
C ILE A 112 -14.96 -4.79 -6.32
N ASP A 113 -14.58 -3.55 -6.34
CA ASP A 113 -13.37 -3.00 -6.96
C ASP A 113 -12.17 -2.96 -6.00
N GLU A 114 -12.33 -3.45 -4.76
CA GLU A 114 -11.27 -3.47 -3.75
C GLU A 114 -11.19 -4.81 -3.02
N ILE A 115 -10.00 -5.15 -2.59
CA ILE A 115 -9.74 -6.19 -1.58
C ILE A 115 -8.79 -5.62 -0.52
N PRO A 116 -8.78 -6.10 0.72
CA PRO A 116 -7.76 -5.71 1.66
C PRO A 116 -6.37 -6.11 1.16
N VAL A 117 -5.57 -5.11 0.84
CA VAL A 117 -4.12 -5.21 0.61
C VAL A 117 -3.46 -4.17 1.50
N LEU A 118 -2.66 -4.63 2.44
CA LEU A 118 -2.11 -3.80 3.51
C LEU A 118 -0.59 -3.73 3.34
N ALA A 119 -0.07 -2.52 3.18
CA ALA A 119 1.37 -2.26 3.23
C ALA A 119 1.80 -2.09 4.68
N LYS A 120 2.89 -2.75 5.09
CA LYS A 120 3.47 -2.54 6.43
C LYS A 120 4.05 -1.14 6.57
N ALA A 121 4.17 -0.62 7.78
CA ALA A 121 4.98 0.58 8.03
C ALA A 121 6.39 0.40 7.48
N GLY A 122 6.90 1.42 6.80
CA GLY A 122 8.18 1.38 6.11
C GLY A 122 8.15 0.75 4.72
N ALA A 123 7.03 0.21 4.24
CA ALA A 123 6.98 -0.50 2.96
C ALA A 123 7.45 0.37 1.78
N ILE A 124 8.22 -0.26 0.88
CA ILE A 124 8.72 0.31 -0.36
C ILE A 124 8.27 -0.60 -1.50
N VAL A 125 7.35 -0.12 -2.33
CA VAL A 125 6.75 -0.93 -3.40
C VAL A 125 7.06 -0.29 -4.76
N PRO A 126 8.05 -0.82 -5.51
CA PRO A 126 8.34 -0.36 -6.85
C PRO A 126 7.28 -0.83 -7.85
N MET A 127 6.85 0.08 -8.69
CA MET A 127 5.82 -0.11 -9.71
C MET A 127 6.25 0.56 -11.03
N THR A 128 5.53 0.27 -12.10
CA THR A 128 5.65 0.97 -13.40
C THR A 128 4.27 1.38 -13.90
N GLU A 129 4.19 2.48 -14.62
CA GLU A 129 2.97 2.86 -15.34
C GLU A 129 2.85 2.17 -16.72
N ARG A 130 3.89 1.50 -17.18
CA ARG A 130 3.86 0.73 -18.42
C ARG A 130 2.94 -0.49 -18.29
N ILE A 131 1.97 -0.58 -19.20
CA ILE A 131 0.98 -1.68 -19.26
C ILE A 131 1.12 -2.46 -20.59
N GLN A 132 2.10 -2.16 -21.43
CA GLN A 132 2.19 -2.74 -22.77
C GLN A 132 2.86 -4.13 -22.73
N ALA A 133 2.15 -5.12 -23.24
CA ALA A 133 2.62 -6.51 -23.27
C ALA A 133 3.86 -6.75 -24.14
N THR A 134 4.11 -5.87 -25.11
CA THR A 134 5.23 -5.97 -26.05
C THR A 134 6.56 -5.42 -25.50
N GLU A 135 6.54 -4.81 -24.32
CA GLU A 135 7.72 -4.20 -23.70
C GLU A 135 8.21 -4.98 -22.47
N ALA A 136 7.75 -6.21 -22.28
CA ALA A 136 8.16 -7.07 -21.18
C ALA A 136 9.65 -7.48 -21.24
N GLU A 137 10.29 -7.26 -22.37
CA GLU A 137 11.70 -7.61 -22.63
C GLU A 137 12.69 -6.51 -22.20
N SER A 138 12.21 -5.36 -21.73
CA SER A 138 13.09 -4.25 -21.32
C SER A 138 12.69 -3.72 -19.96
N ASN A 139 13.70 -3.37 -19.16
CA ASN A 139 13.48 -2.69 -17.90
C ASN A 139 12.81 -1.31 -18.13
N PRO A 140 11.86 -0.90 -17.25
CA PRO A 140 11.08 0.32 -17.47
C PRO A 140 11.95 1.58 -17.39
N ASP A 141 11.66 2.55 -18.25
CA ASP A 141 12.26 3.89 -18.24
C ASP A 141 11.57 4.83 -17.23
N GLU A 142 10.45 4.40 -16.67
CA GLU A 142 9.74 5.10 -15.61
C GLU A 142 9.38 4.13 -14.48
N LEU A 143 9.74 4.49 -13.25
CA LEU A 143 9.41 3.77 -12.04
C LEU A 143 8.60 4.68 -11.09
N THR A 144 7.51 4.14 -10.58
CA THR A 144 6.77 4.72 -9.45
C THR A 144 7.08 3.92 -8.20
N ILE A 145 7.58 4.57 -7.17
CA ILE A 145 7.91 3.96 -5.89
C ILE A 145 6.92 4.44 -4.85
N ARG A 146 6.05 3.55 -4.37
CA ARG A 146 5.20 3.86 -3.22
C ARG A 146 5.95 3.59 -1.94
N VAL A 147 6.03 4.61 -1.10
CA VAL A 147 6.72 4.57 0.20
C VAL A 147 5.72 4.87 1.30
N TYR A 148 5.62 3.96 2.26
CA TYR A 148 4.73 4.10 3.40
C TYR A 148 5.54 4.43 4.66
N PRO A 149 5.14 5.46 5.42
CA PRO A 149 5.91 5.93 6.58
C PRO A 149 5.78 4.99 7.78
N GLY A 150 6.44 5.33 8.89
CA GLY A 150 6.19 4.74 10.21
C GLY A 150 7.24 3.77 10.71
N ALA A 151 8.13 3.26 9.87
CA ALA A 151 9.27 2.44 10.26
C ALA A 151 10.41 2.55 9.25
N ASP A 152 11.62 2.22 9.69
CA ASP A 152 12.78 2.09 8.83
C ASP A 152 12.66 0.83 7.98
N ASN A 153 13.10 0.91 6.73
CA ASN A 153 13.13 -0.24 5.83
C ASN A 153 14.16 -0.06 4.72
N THR A 154 14.61 -1.17 4.17
CA THR A 154 15.45 -1.22 2.97
C THR A 154 14.87 -2.22 1.99
N PHE A 155 14.70 -1.79 0.76
CA PHE A 155 14.27 -2.63 -0.36
C PHE A 155 15.32 -2.58 -1.46
N VAL A 156 15.68 -3.74 -2.01
CA VAL A 156 16.60 -3.83 -3.15
C VAL A 156 15.80 -4.25 -4.38
N LEU A 157 15.63 -3.33 -5.31
CA LEU A 157 15.04 -3.60 -6.61
C LEU A 157 16.05 -4.41 -7.44
N TYR A 158 15.60 -5.55 -7.94
CA TYR A 158 16.36 -6.44 -8.80
C TYR A 158 15.88 -6.33 -10.25
N GLU A 159 16.84 -6.23 -11.17
CA GLU A 159 16.59 -6.15 -12.61
C GLU A 159 17.65 -6.97 -13.36
N ASP A 160 17.26 -7.66 -14.43
CA ASP A 160 18.14 -8.36 -15.35
C ASP A 160 17.70 -8.12 -16.80
N ASP A 161 18.09 -8.97 -17.74
CA ASP A 161 17.70 -8.83 -19.15
C ASP A 161 16.28 -9.35 -19.47
N ASN A 162 15.59 -9.91 -18.49
CA ASN A 162 14.24 -10.49 -18.59
C ASN A 162 14.09 -11.67 -19.59
N VAL A 163 15.17 -12.14 -20.19
CA VAL A 163 15.14 -13.12 -21.30
C VAL A 163 16.05 -14.31 -21.05
N SER A 164 17.31 -14.08 -20.63
CA SER A 164 18.30 -15.12 -20.48
C SER A 164 18.40 -15.66 -19.05
N GLU A 165 19.23 -16.69 -18.85
CA GLU A 165 19.58 -17.18 -17.52
C GLU A 165 20.93 -16.61 -17.02
N ASP A 166 21.38 -15.50 -17.55
CA ASP A 166 22.67 -14.91 -17.20
C ASP A 166 22.72 -14.38 -15.77
N TYR A 167 21.55 -14.15 -15.13
CA TYR A 167 21.45 -13.90 -13.71
C TYR A 167 22.14 -14.98 -12.85
N ARG A 168 22.19 -16.24 -13.32
CA ARG A 168 22.93 -17.32 -12.65
C ARG A 168 24.44 -17.12 -12.64
N LYS A 169 24.95 -16.26 -13.51
CA LYS A 169 26.34 -15.84 -13.57
C LYS A 169 26.58 -14.53 -12.83
N GLY A 170 25.55 -13.99 -12.16
CA GLY A 170 25.61 -12.72 -11.44
C GLY A 170 25.43 -11.48 -12.36
N ILE A 171 24.96 -11.66 -13.60
CA ILE A 171 24.69 -10.55 -14.53
C ILE A 171 23.30 -10.01 -14.20
N CYS A 172 23.26 -9.02 -13.32
CA CYS A 172 22.05 -8.33 -12.87
C CYS A 172 22.38 -6.92 -12.40
N ALA A 173 21.36 -6.12 -12.22
CA ALA A 173 21.43 -4.77 -11.66
C ALA A 173 20.57 -4.69 -10.39
N CYS A 174 21.13 -4.09 -9.33
CA CYS A 174 20.46 -3.97 -8.05
C CYS A 174 20.46 -2.51 -7.59
N THR A 175 19.26 -1.96 -7.31
CA THR A 175 19.08 -0.60 -6.80
C THR A 175 18.56 -0.66 -5.36
N GLU A 176 19.38 -0.21 -4.41
CA GLU A 176 18.97 -0.14 -3.02
C GLU A 176 18.18 1.14 -2.76
N MET A 177 17.00 0.98 -2.17
CA MET A 177 16.14 2.05 -1.69
C MET A 177 16.01 1.91 -0.17
N LYS A 178 16.27 2.99 0.58
CA LYS A 178 16.22 3.00 2.04
C LYS A 178 15.31 4.12 2.54
N LEU A 179 14.35 3.77 3.37
CA LEU A 179 13.62 4.70 4.21
C LEU A 179 14.24 4.66 5.62
N ASP A 180 14.72 5.80 6.09
CA ASP A 180 15.05 6.06 7.47
C ASP A 180 13.96 6.99 8.04
N TRP A 181 12.97 6.39 8.67
CA TRP A 181 11.84 7.16 9.20
C TRP A 181 12.22 7.96 10.44
N THR A 182 13.23 7.53 11.17
CA THR A 182 13.76 8.27 12.33
C THR A 182 14.40 9.57 11.89
N GLU A 183 15.26 9.51 10.86
CA GLU A 183 15.92 10.68 10.29
C GLU A 183 15.08 11.43 9.24
N LYS A 184 13.90 10.89 8.89
CA LYS A 184 13.00 11.46 7.89
C LYS A 184 13.63 11.54 6.49
N THR A 185 14.40 10.54 6.13
CA THR A 185 15.10 10.50 4.83
C THR A 185 14.70 9.28 4.02
N PHE A 186 14.57 9.46 2.71
CA PHE A 186 14.45 8.38 1.75
C PHE A 186 15.58 8.50 0.73
N THR A 187 16.31 7.41 0.51
CA THR A 187 17.48 7.38 -0.36
C THR A 187 17.30 6.34 -1.44
N VAL A 188 17.65 6.69 -2.68
CA VAL A 188 17.90 5.74 -3.77
C VAL A 188 19.40 5.75 -4.03
N SER A 189 20.05 4.61 -3.82
CA SER A 189 21.50 4.45 -4.00
C SER A 189 21.84 4.25 -5.48
N PRO A 190 23.07 4.59 -5.91
CA PRO A 190 23.58 4.20 -7.21
C PRO A 190 23.42 2.71 -7.45
N VAL A 191 23.07 2.34 -8.66
CA VAL A 191 22.89 0.93 -9.06
C VAL A 191 24.21 0.18 -8.91
N ARG A 192 24.12 -1.05 -8.42
CA ARG A 192 25.23 -2.01 -8.38
C ARG A 192 24.99 -3.10 -9.40
N GLY A 193 26.05 -3.54 -10.10
CA GLY A 193 26.01 -4.61 -11.08
C GLY A 193 26.11 -4.12 -12.51
N GLU A 194 25.40 -4.77 -13.43
CA GLU A 194 25.53 -4.54 -14.88
C GLU A 194 24.60 -3.43 -15.35
N LEU A 195 25.15 -2.23 -15.57
CA LEU A 195 24.37 -1.04 -15.92
C LEU A 195 23.81 -1.09 -17.36
N SER A 196 24.39 -1.89 -18.24
CA SER A 196 23.89 -2.03 -19.61
C SER A 196 22.51 -2.68 -19.73
N LEU A 197 22.06 -3.33 -18.65
CA LEU A 197 20.73 -3.91 -18.53
C LEU A 197 19.63 -2.84 -18.34
N LEU A 198 20.01 -1.63 -17.98
CA LEU A 198 19.09 -0.57 -17.59
C LEU A 198 18.95 0.50 -18.67
N PRO A 199 17.84 1.24 -18.71
CA PRO A 199 17.72 2.44 -19.50
C PRO A 199 18.84 3.44 -19.15
N VAL A 200 19.43 4.09 -20.15
CA VAL A 200 20.49 5.11 -19.97
C VAL A 200 20.01 6.26 -19.08
N ARG A 201 18.73 6.54 -19.15
CA ARG A 201 18.06 7.54 -18.31
C ARG A 201 16.68 7.03 -17.90
N ARG A 202 16.31 7.29 -16.64
CA ARG A 202 15.04 6.85 -16.04
C ARG A 202 14.36 8.00 -15.34
N THR A 203 13.04 8.02 -15.40
CA THR A 203 12.20 8.88 -14.56
C THR A 203 11.84 8.12 -13.28
N TRP A 204 12.05 8.75 -12.15
CA TRP A 204 11.65 8.26 -10.84
C TRP A 204 10.53 9.10 -10.29
N LYS A 205 9.40 8.49 -9.99
CA LYS A 205 8.26 9.07 -9.30
C LYS A 205 8.17 8.43 -7.92
N ILE A 206 8.54 9.15 -6.88
CA ILE A 206 8.56 8.64 -5.50
C ILE A 206 7.35 9.22 -4.79
N GLU A 207 6.40 8.36 -4.41
CA GLU A 207 5.16 8.71 -3.73
C GLU A 207 5.29 8.36 -2.24
N LEU A 208 5.44 9.39 -1.40
CA LEU A 208 5.44 9.27 0.06
C LEU A 208 4.00 9.38 0.53
N HIS A 209 3.39 8.23 0.78
CA HIS A 209 1.98 8.12 1.16
C HIS A 209 1.75 8.56 2.60
N LYS A 210 0.55 9.05 2.87
CA LYS A 210 0.04 9.29 4.22
C LYS A 210 0.97 10.14 5.10
N THR A 211 1.60 11.16 4.53
CA THR A 211 2.51 12.07 5.24
C THR A 211 1.89 13.44 5.49
N THR A 212 2.27 14.09 6.61
CA THR A 212 1.95 15.51 6.87
C THR A 212 2.89 16.47 6.15
N ALA A 213 4.00 16.00 5.57
CA ALA A 213 4.98 16.83 4.89
C ALA A 213 4.35 17.65 3.74
N ALA A 214 4.55 18.96 3.76
CA ALA A 214 4.11 19.84 2.69
C ALA A 214 5.06 19.85 1.49
N GLY A 215 6.32 19.43 1.69
CA GLY A 215 7.38 19.32 0.69
C GLY A 215 8.57 18.60 1.27
N ALA A 216 9.64 18.49 0.50
CA ALA A 216 10.90 17.89 0.89
C ALA A 216 12.07 18.65 0.28
N GLU A 217 13.22 18.57 0.90
CA GLU A 217 14.48 18.88 0.24
C GLU A 217 14.95 17.67 -0.54
N VAL A 218 15.22 17.83 -1.82
CA VAL A 218 15.60 16.76 -2.72
C VAL A 218 16.97 17.04 -3.29
N LEU A 219 17.86 16.07 -3.15
CA LEU A 219 19.24 16.15 -3.62
C LEU A 219 19.51 15.02 -4.63
N VAL A 220 20.17 15.37 -5.73
CA VAL A 220 20.72 14.40 -6.68
C VAL A 220 22.24 14.61 -6.72
N ASN A 221 22.99 13.60 -6.32
CA ASN A 221 24.44 13.67 -6.16
C ASN A 221 24.93 14.83 -5.26
N GLY A 222 24.10 15.20 -4.26
CA GLY A 222 24.36 16.33 -3.37
C GLY A 222 23.93 17.71 -3.91
N GLU A 223 23.42 17.78 -5.14
CA GLU A 223 22.89 19.00 -5.74
C GLU A 223 21.38 19.11 -5.55
N LYS A 224 20.94 20.26 -5.03
CA LYS A 224 19.53 20.51 -4.74
C LYS A 224 18.69 20.59 -6.03
N GLN A 225 17.57 19.89 -6.02
CA GLN A 225 16.57 19.92 -7.10
C GLN A 225 15.40 20.82 -6.70
N GLU A 226 14.97 21.69 -7.61
CA GLU A 226 13.84 22.57 -7.40
C GLU A 226 12.62 22.12 -8.22
N ASN A 227 11.42 22.50 -7.76
CA ASN A 227 10.15 22.23 -8.46
C ASN A 227 9.85 20.75 -8.78
N CYS A 228 10.49 19.82 -8.10
CA CYS A 228 10.27 18.38 -8.29
C CYS A 228 9.21 17.79 -7.36
N CYS A 229 8.68 18.57 -6.41
CA CYS A 229 7.68 18.11 -5.44
C CYS A 229 6.28 18.57 -5.82
N SER A 230 5.31 17.67 -5.71
CA SER A 230 3.88 17.96 -5.79
C SER A 230 3.13 17.21 -4.68
N ARG A 231 1.94 17.71 -4.31
CA ARG A 231 1.14 17.08 -3.25
C ARG A 231 -0.30 16.87 -3.71
N CYS A 232 -0.83 15.68 -3.45
CA CYS A 232 -2.23 15.35 -3.61
C CYS A 232 -2.76 14.71 -2.32
N GLY A 233 -3.67 15.40 -1.64
CA GLY A 233 -4.18 14.93 -0.34
C GLY A 233 -3.06 14.77 0.68
N THR A 234 -2.84 13.54 1.14
CA THR A 234 -1.79 13.18 2.11
C THR A 234 -0.56 12.51 1.46
N THR A 235 -0.49 12.48 0.14
CA THR A 235 0.65 11.93 -0.61
C THR A 235 1.53 13.06 -1.14
N LEU A 236 2.81 13.04 -0.77
CA LEU A 236 3.85 13.88 -1.34
C LEU A 236 4.54 13.10 -2.46
N THR A 237 4.53 13.65 -3.66
CA THR A 237 5.17 13.04 -4.84
C THR A 237 6.41 13.85 -5.23
N VAL A 238 7.54 13.15 -5.37
CA VAL A 238 8.79 13.68 -5.92
C VAL A 238 9.00 13.06 -7.28
N THR A 239 9.10 13.89 -8.33
CA THR A 239 9.35 13.44 -9.70
C THR A 239 10.71 13.93 -10.16
N LEU A 240 11.56 13.00 -10.55
CA LEU A 240 12.92 13.25 -11.02
C LEU A 240 13.10 12.62 -12.40
N GLU A 241 13.30 13.46 -13.40
CA GLU A 241 13.43 13.04 -14.79
C GLU A 241 14.90 12.88 -15.18
N HIS A 242 15.14 11.99 -16.11
CA HIS A 242 16.44 11.81 -16.77
C HIS A 242 17.59 11.41 -15.84
N LEU A 243 17.32 10.74 -14.70
CA LEU A 243 18.36 10.22 -13.84
C LEU A 243 19.12 9.06 -14.50
N ARG A 244 20.42 9.01 -14.27
CA ARG A 244 21.28 7.91 -14.70
C ARG A 244 21.32 6.82 -13.60
N PRO A 245 21.67 5.57 -13.95
CA PRO A 245 21.81 4.50 -12.95
C PRO A 245 22.81 4.79 -11.83
N GLU A 246 23.81 5.63 -12.10
CA GLU A 246 24.85 6.00 -11.12
C GLU A 246 24.45 7.15 -10.21
N ASP A 247 23.32 7.80 -10.45
CA ASP A 247 22.89 8.95 -9.66
C ASP A 247 22.35 8.49 -8.30
N ARG A 248 22.75 9.22 -7.24
CA ARG A 248 22.23 9.06 -5.88
C ARG A 248 21.14 10.08 -5.63
N VAL A 249 19.98 9.64 -5.15
CA VAL A 249 18.87 10.49 -4.75
C VAL A 249 18.73 10.48 -3.24
N GLU A 250 18.55 11.64 -2.63
CA GLU A 250 18.19 11.81 -1.23
C GLU A 250 17.00 12.75 -1.11
N ILE A 251 15.97 12.30 -0.40
CA ILE A 251 14.76 13.07 -0.12
C ILE A 251 14.69 13.25 1.39
N CYS A 252 14.84 14.51 1.84
CA CYS A 252 14.82 14.84 3.25
C CYS A 252 13.48 15.53 3.57
N LEU A 253 12.66 14.86 4.38
CA LEU A 253 11.41 15.43 4.89
C LEU A 253 11.69 16.33 6.09
N PRO A 254 10.83 17.33 6.37
CA PRO A 254 10.87 18.08 7.62
C PRO A 254 10.86 17.13 8.85
N LYS A 255 11.62 17.47 9.88
CA LYS A 255 11.77 16.62 11.08
C LYS A 255 10.45 16.40 11.83
N GLU A 256 9.53 17.37 11.75
CA GLU A 256 8.19 17.30 12.31
C GLU A 256 7.20 16.49 11.48
N THR A 257 7.65 15.86 10.41
CA THR A 257 6.78 15.03 9.56
C THR A 257 6.24 13.84 10.34
N GLU A 258 4.92 13.71 10.32
CA GLU A 258 4.18 12.62 10.95
C GLU A 258 3.33 11.86 9.92
N ILE A 259 2.74 10.76 10.37
CA ILE A 259 1.72 10.04 9.60
C ILE A 259 0.43 10.84 9.68
N ALA A 260 -0.16 11.16 8.53
CA ALA A 260 -1.41 11.90 8.47
C ALA A 260 -2.58 11.06 9.00
N GLU A 261 -3.49 11.69 9.73
CA GLU A 261 -4.68 11.04 10.28
C GLU A 261 -5.63 10.53 9.19
N ASN A 262 -6.43 9.51 9.51
CA ASN A 262 -7.51 9.07 8.63
C ASN A 262 -8.63 10.10 8.60
N PRO A 263 -9.20 10.39 7.42
CA PRO A 263 -10.36 11.27 7.30
C PRO A 263 -11.65 10.51 7.65
N VAL A 264 -11.75 10.01 8.89
CA VAL A 264 -12.80 9.07 9.35
C VAL A 264 -14.21 9.55 9.00
N GLN A 265 -14.51 10.83 9.24
CA GLN A 265 -15.83 11.40 8.94
C GLN A 265 -16.15 11.31 7.44
N LYS A 266 -15.16 11.62 6.59
CA LYS A 266 -15.34 11.51 5.13
C LYS A 266 -15.49 10.06 4.70
N GLN A 267 -14.73 9.14 5.25
CA GLN A 267 -14.82 7.71 4.95
C GLN A 267 -16.20 7.14 5.29
N ILE A 268 -16.72 7.48 6.47
CA ILE A 268 -18.08 7.09 6.89
C ILE A 268 -19.13 7.72 5.96
N PHE A 269 -18.99 8.99 5.58
CA PHE A 269 -19.89 9.65 4.67
C PHE A 269 -19.92 8.98 3.30
N ASP A 270 -18.75 8.72 2.70
CA ASP A 270 -18.59 8.09 1.39
C ASP A 270 -19.20 6.68 1.40
N PHE A 271 -18.97 5.90 2.45
CA PHE A 271 -19.58 4.59 2.64
C PHE A 271 -21.11 4.67 2.72
N LEU A 272 -21.66 5.58 3.55
CA LEU A 272 -23.10 5.73 3.74
C LEU A 272 -23.81 6.17 2.46
N ILE A 273 -23.17 6.99 1.62
CA ILE A 273 -23.74 7.38 0.31
C ILE A 273 -23.93 6.17 -0.59
N GLN A 274 -22.99 5.24 -0.63
CA GLN A 274 -23.05 4.05 -1.49
C GLN A 274 -24.00 2.98 -0.96
N ALA A 275 -24.24 2.93 0.36
CA ALA A 275 -25.16 1.97 0.96
C ALA A 275 -26.62 2.23 0.56
N GLU A 276 -27.33 1.18 0.17
CA GLU A 276 -28.77 1.23 -0.22
C GLU A 276 -29.64 1.00 1.03
N ILE A 277 -29.55 1.89 2.01
CA ILE A 277 -30.31 1.87 3.27
C ILE A 277 -31.16 3.14 3.41
N GLY A 278 -32.08 3.14 4.38
CA GLY A 278 -32.95 4.26 4.63
C GLY A 278 -32.21 5.56 4.94
N PHE A 279 -32.67 6.68 4.38
CA PHE A 279 -32.04 8.00 4.60
C PHE A 279 -31.92 8.37 6.07
N ILE A 280 -32.97 8.08 6.86
CA ILE A 280 -33.00 8.38 8.29
C ILE A 280 -31.87 7.65 9.05
N ASP A 281 -31.58 6.40 8.66
CA ASP A 281 -30.52 5.62 9.29
C ASP A 281 -29.14 6.15 8.91
N LYS A 282 -28.94 6.52 7.64
CA LYS A 282 -27.73 7.23 7.19
C LYS A 282 -27.48 8.49 8.01
N GLU A 283 -28.50 9.32 8.17
CA GLU A 283 -28.40 10.57 8.91
C GLU A 283 -28.08 10.34 10.39
N LYS A 284 -28.74 9.37 11.05
CA LYS A 284 -28.47 9.04 12.45
C LYS A 284 -27.02 8.59 12.64
N ILE A 285 -26.53 7.66 11.81
CA ILE A 285 -25.17 7.13 11.87
C ILE A 285 -24.15 8.25 11.62
N TYR A 286 -24.38 9.07 10.59
CA TYR A 286 -23.46 10.17 10.28
C TYR A 286 -23.37 11.18 11.43
N ARG A 287 -24.50 11.57 12.03
CA ARG A 287 -24.51 12.47 13.19
C ARG A 287 -23.87 11.87 14.43
N ALA A 288 -24.03 10.56 14.65
CA ALA A 288 -23.33 9.86 15.72
C ALA A 288 -21.81 9.91 15.51
N ALA A 289 -21.36 9.59 14.30
CA ALA A 289 -19.94 9.68 13.93
C ALA A 289 -19.39 11.09 14.13
N GLU A 290 -20.12 12.12 13.70
CA GLU A 290 -19.71 13.52 13.84
C GLU A 290 -19.52 13.94 15.31
N ARG A 291 -20.41 13.51 16.21
CA ARG A 291 -20.30 13.80 17.65
C ARG A 291 -19.16 13.06 18.33
N SER A 292 -18.86 11.85 17.87
CA SER A 292 -17.98 10.90 18.57
C SER A 292 -16.59 10.77 17.95
N LEU A 293 -16.23 11.61 16.97
CA LEU A 293 -14.91 11.56 16.29
C LEU A 293 -13.71 11.66 17.25
N LYS A 294 -13.88 12.38 18.36
CA LYS A 294 -12.82 12.56 19.38
C LYS A 294 -12.77 11.47 20.44
N ALA A 295 -13.78 10.61 20.48
CA ALA A 295 -13.93 9.53 21.45
C ALA A 295 -14.63 8.33 20.79
N PRO A 296 -13.92 7.54 19.96
CA PRO A 296 -14.49 6.45 19.17
C PRO A 296 -15.23 5.40 19.98
N GLU A 297 -14.88 5.22 21.25
CA GLU A 297 -15.56 4.33 22.18
C GLU A 297 -17.03 4.72 22.43
N PHE A 298 -17.35 6.01 22.39
CA PHE A 298 -18.74 6.48 22.46
C PHE A 298 -19.51 6.15 21.18
N LEU A 299 -18.87 6.23 20.02
CA LEU A 299 -19.48 5.83 18.74
C LEU A 299 -19.90 4.35 18.79
N ILE A 300 -19.05 3.48 19.30
CA ILE A 300 -19.36 2.05 19.45
C ILE A 300 -20.65 1.87 20.26
N SER A 301 -20.72 2.49 21.45
CA SER A 301 -21.89 2.41 22.32
C SER A 301 -23.15 3.00 21.66
N GLU A 302 -23.01 4.12 20.97
CA GLU A 302 -24.12 4.81 20.30
C GLU A 302 -24.66 3.97 19.13
N LEU A 303 -23.79 3.43 18.28
CA LEU A 303 -24.19 2.56 17.17
C LEU A 303 -24.86 1.27 17.65
N GLN A 304 -24.35 0.66 18.72
CA GLN A 304 -24.96 -0.53 19.31
C GLN A 304 -26.37 -0.27 19.87
N SER A 305 -26.65 0.96 20.33
CA SER A 305 -27.97 1.34 20.85
C SER A 305 -29.02 1.67 19.77
N MET A 306 -28.60 1.79 18.49
CA MET A 306 -29.46 2.25 17.41
C MET A 306 -30.29 1.15 16.73
N GLU A 307 -30.22 -0.09 17.17
CA GLU A 307 -30.91 -1.24 16.53
C GLU A 307 -30.65 -1.36 15.01
N ILE A 308 -29.46 -0.92 14.54
CA ILE A 308 -29.04 -1.04 13.13
C ILE A 308 -28.46 -2.43 12.86
N ASP A 309 -28.43 -2.77 11.56
CA ASP A 309 -27.82 -4.01 11.09
C ASP A 309 -26.37 -4.15 11.55
N GLN A 310 -25.96 -5.37 11.97
CA GLN A 310 -24.62 -5.62 12.53
C GLN A 310 -23.52 -5.38 11.50
N ASP A 311 -23.72 -5.70 10.22
CA ASP A 311 -22.74 -5.47 9.19
C ASP A 311 -22.59 -3.97 8.87
N LEU A 312 -23.70 -3.23 8.91
CA LEU A 312 -23.67 -1.78 8.77
C LEU A 312 -22.89 -1.14 9.92
N CYS A 313 -23.17 -1.58 11.17
CA CYS A 313 -22.42 -1.16 12.33
C CYS A 313 -20.94 -1.51 12.20
N GLY A 314 -20.62 -2.74 11.79
CA GLY A 314 -19.26 -3.20 11.59
C GLY A 314 -18.48 -2.39 10.56
N ALA A 315 -19.09 -2.05 9.43
CA ALA A 315 -18.46 -1.24 8.39
C ALA A 315 -18.13 0.19 8.86
N VAL A 316 -19.03 0.80 9.63
CA VAL A 316 -18.77 2.13 10.22
C VAL A 316 -17.66 2.05 11.27
N LEU A 317 -17.66 1.00 12.10
CA LEU A 317 -16.66 0.78 13.14
C LEU A 317 -15.28 0.45 12.58
N GLU A 318 -15.17 -0.13 11.38
CA GLU A 318 -13.88 -0.31 10.71
C GLU A 318 -13.15 1.03 10.59
N PHE A 319 -13.82 2.06 10.09
CA PHE A 319 -13.22 3.38 9.91
C PHE A 319 -12.93 4.07 11.25
N ALA A 320 -13.91 4.08 12.17
CA ALA A 320 -13.76 4.71 13.47
C ALA A 320 -12.74 3.99 14.36
N GLY A 321 -12.66 2.67 14.24
CA GLY A 321 -11.79 1.81 15.02
C GLY A 321 -10.40 1.56 14.44
N ALA A 322 -10.06 2.13 13.28
CA ALA A 322 -8.79 1.85 12.61
C ALA A 322 -7.56 2.12 13.50
N TYR A 323 -7.60 3.14 14.35
CA TYR A 323 -6.54 3.53 15.30
C TYR A 323 -6.73 3.02 16.74
N LEU A 324 -7.85 2.41 17.07
CA LEU A 324 -8.06 1.92 18.43
C LEU A 324 -7.08 0.79 18.78
N LYS A 325 -6.67 0.75 20.05
CA LYS A 325 -5.86 -0.33 20.62
C LYS A 325 -6.73 -1.55 20.93
#